data_43c2f075c3293eb3023a6a594120baa5
#
_entry.id   43c2f075c3293eb3023a6a594120baa5
#
_cell.length_a   1.000
_cell.length_b   1.000
_cell.length_c   1.000
_cell.angle_alpha   90.00
_cell.angle_beta   90.00
_cell.angle_gamma   90.00
#
_symmetry.space_group_name_H-M   'P 1'
#
loop_
_entity.id
_entity.type
_entity.pdbx_description
1 polymer ?
#
loop_
_entity_poly.entity_id
_entity_poly.type
_entity_poly.pdbx_seq_one_letter_code
_entity_poly.pdbx_strand_id
1 'polypeptide(L)'
;MTERWKPSATVAAIIERGGKFLLVEEHTPQGLRLNNPAGHLDEGENLIQGCARETLEETMHQFTPDYLVGIYMSRFHRPVVANQDAQDVTYLRFAFGGTLGALQAGRNLDTGIVRTLWLSPEEIRASAPRHRSPLVGQCMEDYLRGQRFPLALLHTDPSVTALRTGPIAP
;
A
#
# COMPACT_ATOMS: atom_id res chain seq x y z
N MET A 1 -22.54 1.17 23.46
CA MET A 1 -21.47 0.17 23.25
C MET A 1 -20.24 0.93 22.78
N THR A 2 -19.11 0.83 23.48
CA THR A 2 -17.86 1.46 23.04
C THR A 2 -17.35 0.72 21.80
N GLU A 3 -17.20 1.44 20.69
CA GLU A 3 -16.63 0.88 19.48
C GLU A 3 -15.22 0.35 19.76
N ARG A 4 -14.97 -0.92 19.41
CA ARG A 4 -13.64 -1.52 19.57
C ARG A 4 -12.68 -0.88 18.61
N TRP A 5 -11.55 -0.36 19.11
CA TRP A 5 -10.48 0.19 18.29
C TRP A 5 -10.00 -0.83 17.23
N LYS A 6 -9.80 -0.37 15.99
CA LYS A 6 -9.35 -1.17 14.84
C LYS A 6 -8.30 -0.38 14.06
N PRO A 7 -7.15 -0.97 13.71
CA PRO A 7 -6.26 -0.37 12.74
C PRO A 7 -6.84 -0.47 11.33
N SER A 8 -6.46 0.46 10.45
CA SER A 8 -6.72 0.34 9.02
C SER A 8 -5.70 -0.61 8.39
N ALA A 9 -6.15 -1.73 7.84
CA ALA A 9 -5.29 -2.65 7.11
C ALA A 9 -4.97 -2.07 5.73
N THR A 10 -3.68 -2.06 5.37
CA THR A 10 -3.19 -1.60 4.06
C THR A 10 -2.19 -2.58 3.48
N VAL A 11 -2.09 -2.59 2.17
CA VAL A 11 -1.14 -3.39 1.40
C VAL A 11 -0.23 -2.47 0.59
N ALA A 12 1.01 -2.88 0.34
CA ALA A 12 1.96 -2.08 -0.44
C ALA A 12 2.88 -2.98 -1.26
N ALA A 13 3.20 -2.55 -2.47
CA ALA A 13 4.18 -3.21 -3.33
C ALA A 13 5.53 -2.49 -3.27
N ILE A 14 6.59 -3.25 -3.01
CA ILE A 14 7.98 -2.78 -3.04
C ILE A 14 8.62 -3.39 -4.27
N ILE A 15 8.70 -2.57 -5.32
CA ILE A 15 9.06 -3.00 -6.66
C ILE A 15 10.39 -2.38 -7.04
N GLU A 16 11.39 -3.22 -7.24
CA GLU A 16 12.72 -2.80 -7.66
C GLU A 16 12.99 -3.28 -9.11
N ARG A 17 13.60 -2.43 -9.90
CA ARG A 17 14.10 -2.78 -11.23
C ARG A 17 15.33 -1.93 -11.57
N GLY A 18 16.45 -2.59 -11.83
CA GLY A 18 17.69 -1.92 -12.25
C GLY A 18 18.25 -0.94 -11.21
N GLY A 19 18.14 -1.26 -9.93
CA GLY A 19 18.62 -0.42 -8.82
C GLY A 19 17.69 0.74 -8.47
N LYS A 20 16.49 0.79 -9.06
CA LYS A 20 15.48 1.83 -8.78
C LYS A 20 14.18 1.20 -8.29
N PHE A 21 13.47 1.94 -7.45
CA PHE A 21 12.17 1.55 -6.91
C PHE A 21 11.04 2.32 -7.57
N LEU A 22 9.94 1.64 -7.84
CA LEU A 22 8.72 2.25 -8.34
C LEU A 22 7.96 2.90 -7.20
N LEU A 23 7.75 4.21 -7.30
CA LEU A 23 6.88 4.99 -6.42
C LEU A 23 5.77 5.64 -7.23
N VAL A 24 4.72 6.03 -6.54
CA VAL A 24 3.64 6.88 -7.04
C VAL A 24 3.75 8.28 -6.44
N GLU A 25 3.39 9.29 -7.20
CA GLU A 25 3.18 10.65 -6.71
C GLU A 25 1.68 10.92 -6.66
N GLU A 26 1.17 11.26 -5.48
CA GLU A 26 -0.25 11.40 -5.21
C GLU A 26 -0.62 12.77 -4.66
N HIS A 27 -1.82 13.24 -4.96
CA HIS A 27 -2.43 14.39 -4.32
C HIS A 27 -2.90 14.04 -2.92
N THR A 28 -2.51 14.85 -1.94
CA THR A 28 -2.99 14.74 -0.56
C THR A 28 -3.42 16.11 -0.04
N PRO A 29 -4.15 16.19 1.08
CA PRO A 29 -4.45 17.47 1.73
C PRO A 29 -3.22 18.29 2.09
N GLN A 30 -2.04 17.65 2.23
CA GLN A 30 -0.76 18.31 2.52
C GLN A 30 0.08 18.56 1.25
N GLY A 31 -0.52 18.48 0.06
CA GLY A 31 0.14 18.65 -1.23
C GLY A 31 0.59 17.30 -1.84
N LEU A 32 1.47 17.38 -2.83
CA LEU A 32 2.00 16.19 -3.52
C LEU A 32 2.91 15.38 -2.59
N ARG A 33 2.66 14.09 -2.51
CA ARG A 33 3.44 13.14 -1.71
C ARG A 33 3.88 11.94 -2.55
N LEU A 34 4.98 11.32 -2.12
CA LEU A 34 5.48 10.08 -2.67
C LEU A 34 5.04 8.90 -1.78
N ASN A 35 4.62 7.83 -2.41
CA ASN A 35 4.25 6.59 -1.74
C ASN A 35 4.73 5.38 -2.53
N ASN A 36 4.83 4.22 -1.88
CA ASN A 36 4.84 2.96 -2.61
C ASN A 36 3.46 2.78 -3.25
N PRO A 37 3.30 2.03 -4.35
CA PRO A 37 1.98 1.57 -4.78
C PRO A 37 1.30 0.87 -3.61
N ALA A 38 0.20 1.45 -3.08
CA ALA A 38 -0.36 1.02 -1.80
C ALA A 38 -1.76 1.60 -1.53
N GLY A 39 -2.65 0.78 -0.99
CA GLY A 39 -3.97 1.23 -0.56
C GLY A 39 -4.57 0.36 0.54
N HIS A 40 -5.85 0.55 0.77
CA HIS A 40 -6.59 -0.18 1.78
C HIS A 40 -6.95 -1.59 1.29
N LEU A 41 -7.00 -2.52 2.23
CA LEU A 41 -7.58 -3.83 1.95
C LEU A 41 -9.09 -3.70 1.84
N ASP A 42 -9.66 -4.20 0.76
CA ASP A 42 -11.10 -4.20 0.52
C ASP A 42 -11.78 -5.46 1.08
N GLU A 43 -13.08 -5.36 1.32
CA GLU A 43 -13.88 -6.50 1.73
C GLU A 43 -13.93 -7.55 0.60
N GLY A 44 -13.72 -8.80 0.94
CA GLY A 44 -13.80 -9.91 -0.01
C GLY A 44 -12.49 -10.26 -0.71
N GLU A 45 -11.40 -9.58 -0.42
CA GLU A 45 -10.08 -9.90 -0.95
C GLU A 45 -9.09 -10.33 0.15
N ASN A 46 -8.11 -11.12 -0.23
CA ASN A 46 -6.96 -11.39 0.64
C ASN A 46 -5.85 -10.37 0.42
N LEU A 47 -4.84 -10.38 1.30
CA LEU A 47 -3.73 -9.41 1.27
C LEU A 47 -2.95 -9.41 -0.06
N ILE A 48 -2.79 -10.58 -0.68
CA ILE A 48 -2.07 -10.74 -1.96
C ILE A 48 -2.90 -10.13 -3.11
N GLN A 49 -4.21 -10.40 -3.12
CA GLN A 49 -5.14 -9.85 -4.10
C GLN A 49 -5.21 -8.31 -3.99
N GLY A 50 -5.35 -7.79 -2.75
CA GLY A 50 -5.35 -6.35 -2.51
C GLY A 50 -4.08 -5.67 -2.99
N CYS A 51 -2.91 -6.24 -2.71
CA CYS A 51 -1.64 -5.69 -3.18
C CYS A 51 -1.53 -5.67 -4.72
N ALA A 52 -1.98 -6.74 -5.38
CA ALA A 52 -1.98 -6.81 -6.84
C ALA A 52 -2.97 -5.79 -7.46
N ARG A 53 -4.17 -5.65 -6.87
CA ARG A 53 -5.20 -4.67 -7.28
C ARG A 53 -4.68 -3.24 -7.17
N GLU A 54 -4.23 -2.83 -5.99
CA GLU A 54 -3.71 -1.48 -5.74
C GLU A 54 -2.54 -1.14 -6.68
N THR A 55 -1.61 -2.07 -6.87
CA THR A 55 -0.50 -1.85 -7.80
C THR A 55 -1.00 -1.62 -9.23
N LEU A 56 -2.00 -2.38 -9.67
CA LEU A 56 -2.58 -2.23 -11.00
C LEU A 56 -3.30 -0.89 -11.16
N GLU A 57 -4.07 -0.47 -10.16
CA GLU A 57 -4.84 0.78 -10.15
C GLU A 57 -3.93 2.01 -10.16
N GLU A 58 -2.86 1.98 -9.35
CA GLU A 58 -1.98 3.11 -9.19
C GLU A 58 -0.81 3.17 -10.19
N THR A 59 -0.49 2.06 -10.87
CA THR A 59 0.66 2.01 -11.79
C THR A 59 0.33 1.52 -13.20
N MET A 60 -0.87 1.01 -13.42
CA MET A 60 -1.29 0.31 -14.64
C MET A 60 -0.47 -0.96 -14.95
N HIS A 61 0.37 -1.40 -14.04
CA HIS A 61 1.14 -2.64 -14.18
C HIS A 61 0.50 -3.79 -13.43
N GLN A 62 0.50 -4.97 -14.03
CA GLN A 62 0.26 -6.20 -13.29
C GLN A 62 1.39 -6.41 -12.27
N PHE A 63 1.04 -6.94 -11.12
CA PHE A 63 2.01 -7.28 -10.09
C PHE A 63 1.64 -8.62 -9.45
N THR A 64 2.63 -9.47 -9.30
CA THR A 64 2.50 -10.74 -8.60
C THR A 64 3.33 -10.66 -7.33
N PRO A 65 2.70 -10.57 -6.14
CA PRO A 65 3.42 -10.67 -4.87
C PRO A 65 4.04 -12.07 -4.73
N ASP A 66 5.36 -12.14 -4.52
CA ASP A 66 6.11 -13.40 -4.40
C ASP A 66 6.56 -13.66 -2.95
N TYR A 67 6.74 -12.60 -2.16
CA TYR A 67 7.16 -12.68 -0.76
C TYR A 67 6.71 -11.44 0.02
N LEU A 68 6.68 -11.57 1.35
CA LEU A 68 6.46 -10.45 2.25
C LEU A 68 7.81 -9.78 2.57
N VAL A 69 7.90 -8.47 2.48
CA VAL A 69 9.05 -7.66 2.92
C VAL A 69 8.96 -7.40 4.41
N GLY A 70 7.77 -7.13 4.90
CA GLY A 70 7.51 -6.91 6.32
C GLY A 70 6.08 -6.54 6.64
N ILE A 71 5.79 -6.48 7.94
CA ILE A 71 4.53 -6.01 8.50
C ILE A 71 4.86 -4.81 9.38
N TYR A 72 4.18 -3.69 9.14
CA TYR A 72 4.51 -2.41 9.75
C TYR A 72 3.29 -1.78 10.41
N MET A 73 3.52 -1.07 11.50
CA MET A 73 2.51 -0.21 12.10
C MET A 73 2.99 1.23 12.09
N SER A 74 2.11 2.14 11.70
CA SER A 74 2.37 3.58 11.79
C SER A 74 1.10 4.30 12.23
N ARG A 75 1.27 5.38 13.01
CA ARG A 75 0.17 6.23 13.44
C ARG A 75 0.27 7.57 12.75
N PHE A 76 -0.84 8.03 12.23
CA PHE A 76 -1.01 9.32 11.60
C PHE A 76 -1.97 10.18 12.41
N HIS A 77 -1.53 11.38 12.73
CA HIS A 77 -2.43 12.41 13.22
C HIS A 77 -2.99 13.19 12.01
N ARG A 78 -4.27 13.07 11.74
CA ARG A 78 -4.97 13.92 10.78
C ARG A 78 -5.46 15.16 11.52
N PRO A 79 -4.96 16.37 11.19
CA PRO A 79 -5.47 17.60 11.79
C PRO A 79 -6.92 17.84 11.36
N VAL A 80 -7.63 18.64 12.13
CA VAL A 80 -8.98 19.12 11.77
C VAL A 80 -8.94 19.78 10.39
N VAL A 81 -9.74 19.29 9.45
CA VAL A 81 -9.98 19.92 8.14
C VAL A 81 -11.47 20.08 8.02
N ALA A 82 -11.92 21.25 7.56
CA ALA A 82 -13.30 21.71 7.46
C ALA A 82 -14.37 20.59 7.58
N ASN A 83 -15.07 20.53 8.71
CA ASN A 83 -16.12 19.56 9.06
C ASN A 83 -15.66 18.11 9.39
N GLN A 84 -14.38 17.87 9.60
CA GLN A 84 -13.87 16.58 10.11
C GLN A 84 -13.02 16.83 11.35
N ASP A 85 -13.37 16.18 12.45
CA ASP A 85 -12.59 16.22 13.68
C ASP A 85 -11.18 15.62 13.48
N ALA A 86 -10.23 16.07 14.31
CA ALA A 86 -8.90 15.47 14.36
C ALA A 86 -9.01 13.96 14.60
N GLN A 87 -8.40 13.16 13.76
CA GLN A 87 -8.41 11.70 13.90
C GLN A 87 -7.00 11.15 13.93
N ASP A 88 -6.76 10.29 14.90
CA ASP A 88 -5.59 9.42 14.92
C ASP A 88 -5.90 8.12 14.19
N VAL A 89 -5.26 7.92 13.05
CA VAL A 89 -5.41 6.67 12.28
C VAL A 89 -4.15 5.84 12.45
N THR A 90 -4.30 4.61 12.91
CA THR A 90 -3.22 3.62 12.93
C THR A 90 -3.36 2.72 11.71
N TYR A 91 -2.32 2.64 10.92
CA TYR A 91 -2.22 1.74 9.77
C TYR A 91 -1.44 0.49 10.14
N LEU A 92 -1.97 -0.66 9.73
CA LEU A 92 -1.28 -1.95 9.73
C LEU A 92 -0.98 -2.29 8.26
N ARG A 93 0.28 -2.10 7.85
CA ARG A 93 0.73 -2.28 6.47
C ARG A 93 1.40 -3.63 6.28
N PHE A 94 0.96 -4.35 5.25
CA PHE A 94 1.62 -5.55 4.72
C PHE A 94 2.35 -5.16 3.43
N ALA A 95 3.68 -5.18 3.44
CA ALA A 95 4.49 -4.81 2.29
C ALA A 95 5.04 -6.05 1.58
N PHE A 96 4.83 -6.12 0.27
CA PHE A 96 5.19 -7.26 -0.56
C PHE A 96 6.24 -6.88 -1.58
N GLY A 97 7.20 -7.76 -1.80
CA GLY A 97 8.01 -7.78 -3.01
C GLY A 97 7.49 -8.83 -3.98
N GLY A 98 7.86 -8.68 -5.25
CA GLY A 98 7.35 -9.60 -6.26
C GLY A 98 7.74 -9.21 -7.67
N THR A 99 7.04 -9.79 -8.63
CA THR A 99 7.31 -9.64 -10.05
C THR A 99 6.38 -8.62 -10.69
N LEU A 100 6.98 -7.55 -11.25
CA LEU A 100 6.25 -6.56 -12.05
C LEU A 100 6.00 -7.10 -13.46
N GLY A 101 4.74 -7.23 -13.82
CA GLY A 101 4.29 -7.71 -15.11
C GLY A 101 4.07 -6.60 -16.14
N ALA A 102 3.29 -6.92 -17.16
CA ALA A 102 3.03 -6.03 -18.27
C ALA A 102 2.23 -4.78 -17.88
N LEU A 103 2.54 -3.67 -18.55
CA LEU A 103 1.70 -2.48 -18.52
C LEU A 103 0.38 -2.77 -19.26
N GLN A 104 -0.74 -2.48 -18.63
CA GLN A 104 -2.06 -2.59 -19.25
C GLN A 104 -2.39 -1.28 -19.98
N ALA A 105 -2.11 -1.24 -21.28
CA ALA A 105 -2.45 -0.09 -22.11
C ALA A 105 -3.98 0.17 -22.09
N GLY A 106 -4.36 1.45 -22.05
CA GLY A 106 -5.78 1.85 -22.05
C GLY A 106 -6.44 1.95 -20.66
N ARG A 107 -5.73 1.62 -19.57
CA ARG A 107 -6.17 1.98 -18.23
C ARG A 107 -5.76 3.41 -17.87
N ASN A 108 -6.51 4.02 -16.97
CA ASN A 108 -6.12 5.26 -16.32
C ASN A 108 -5.54 4.93 -14.93
N LEU A 109 -4.67 5.79 -14.43
CA LEU A 109 -4.25 5.77 -13.03
C LEU A 109 -5.46 6.09 -12.15
N ASP A 110 -5.47 5.54 -10.94
CA ASP A 110 -6.53 5.83 -9.97
C ASP A 110 -6.59 7.33 -9.62
N THR A 111 -7.78 7.75 -9.19
CA THR A 111 -8.05 9.15 -8.81
C THR A 111 -7.10 9.58 -7.69
N GLY A 112 -6.40 10.69 -7.94
CA GLY A 112 -5.41 11.24 -6.99
C GLY A 112 -3.98 10.86 -7.32
N ILE A 113 -3.73 9.80 -8.08
CA ILE A 113 -2.39 9.45 -8.56
C ILE A 113 -2.04 10.35 -9.76
N VAL A 114 -0.94 11.07 -9.64
CA VAL A 114 -0.46 12.00 -10.68
C VAL A 114 0.41 11.27 -11.69
N ARG A 115 1.33 10.44 -11.20
CA ARG A 115 2.29 9.69 -12.03
C ARG A 115 3.03 8.64 -11.24
N THR A 116 3.69 7.74 -11.95
CA THR A 116 4.69 6.80 -11.42
C THR A 116 6.10 7.33 -11.63
N LEU A 117 7.01 6.98 -10.72
CA LEU A 117 8.42 7.41 -10.72
C LEU A 117 9.33 6.24 -10.37
N TRP A 118 10.43 6.12 -11.09
CA TRP A 118 11.51 5.20 -10.76
C TRP A 118 12.64 5.98 -10.09
N LEU A 119 12.83 5.79 -8.78
CA LEU A 119 13.82 6.52 -7.97
C LEU A 119 14.87 5.56 -7.40
N SER A 120 16.13 6.01 -7.39
CA SER A 120 17.20 5.31 -6.69
C SER A 120 17.00 5.36 -5.17
N PRO A 121 17.64 4.48 -4.39
CA PRO A 121 17.61 4.55 -2.93
C PRO A 121 18.05 5.91 -2.38
N GLU A 122 19.05 6.54 -3.02
CA GLU A 122 19.55 7.87 -2.64
C GLU A 122 18.50 8.95 -2.88
N GLU A 123 17.83 8.91 -4.04
CA GLU A 123 16.72 9.83 -4.38
C GLU A 123 15.55 9.66 -3.41
N ILE A 124 15.22 8.42 -3.02
CA ILE A 124 14.17 8.14 -2.03
C ILE A 124 14.57 8.71 -0.68
N ARG A 125 15.78 8.47 -0.19
CA ARG A 125 16.27 9.06 1.08
C ARG A 125 16.23 10.58 1.05
N ALA A 126 16.69 11.20 -0.04
CA ALA A 126 16.67 12.65 -0.20
C ALA A 126 15.26 13.24 -0.24
N SER A 127 14.28 12.48 -0.71
CA SER A 127 12.87 12.92 -0.79
C SER A 127 12.05 12.64 0.47
N ALA A 128 12.64 12.18 1.57
CA ALA A 128 11.95 11.81 2.81
C ALA A 128 10.90 12.84 3.31
N PRO A 129 11.12 14.17 3.24
CA PRO A 129 10.10 15.15 3.62
C PRO A 129 8.83 15.13 2.76
N ARG A 130 8.91 14.52 1.57
CA ARG A 130 7.77 14.37 0.64
C ARG A 130 7.07 13.02 0.77
N HIS A 131 7.56 12.13 1.59
CA HIS A 131 6.93 10.82 1.76
C HIS A 131 5.55 10.94 2.40
N ARG A 132 4.62 10.13 1.92
CA ARG A 132 3.29 9.96 2.50
C ARG A 132 3.36 9.50 3.96
N SER A 133 4.34 8.65 4.25
CA SER A 133 4.67 8.17 5.59
C SER A 133 6.14 7.74 5.67
N PRO A 134 6.72 7.64 6.88
CA PRO A 134 8.06 7.09 7.06
C PRO A 134 8.23 5.67 6.50
N LEU A 135 7.14 4.94 6.33
CA LEU A 135 7.16 3.56 5.83
C LEU A 135 7.64 3.46 4.38
N VAL A 136 7.55 4.54 3.58
CA VAL A 136 8.08 4.54 2.20
C VAL A 136 9.58 4.23 2.20
N GLY A 137 10.35 4.95 2.98
CA GLY A 137 11.79 4.70 3.13
C GLY A 137 12.08 3.41 3.89
N GLN A 138 11.34 3.14 4.97
CA GLN A 138 11.56 1.95 5.80
C GLN A 138 11.40 0.64 5.00
N CYS A 139 10.34 0.52 4.20
CA CYS A 139 10.12 -0.67 3.37
C CYS A 139 11.24 -0.87 2.33
N MET A 140 11.74 0.22 1.72
CA MET A 140 12.88 0.17 0.81
C MET A 140 14.14 -0.33 1.53
N GLU A 141 14.45 0.21 2.72
CA GLU A 141 15.65 -0.20 3.48
C GLU A 141 15.58 -1.68 3.89
N ASP A 142 14.40 -2.15 4.29
CA ASP A 142 14.19 -3.57 4.64
C ASP A 142 14.33 -4.46 3.40
N TYR A 143 13.82 -4.02 2.26
CA TYR A 143 14.04 -4.68 0.98
C TYR A 143 15.52 -4.80 0.64
N LEU A 144 16.28 -3.69 0.77
CA LEU A 144 17.73 -3.66 0.47
C LEU A 144 18.54 -4.53 1.44
N ARG A 145 18.10 -4.68 2.70
CA ARG A 145 18.67 -5.61 3.66
C ARG A 145 18.37 -7.09 3.36
N GLY A 146 17.63 -7.36 2.31
CA GLY A 146 17.29 -8.72 1.90
C GLY A 146 16.15 -9.36 2.69
N GLN A 147 15.32 -8.58 3.39
CA GLN A 147 14.17 -9.15 4.10
C GLN A 147 13.19 -9.77 3.10
N ARG A 148 13.00 -11.08 3.23
CA ARG A 148 12.14 -11.90 2.38
C ARG A 148 11.49 -12.98 3.24
N PHE A 149 10.21 -12.86 3.47
CA PHE A 149 9.44 -13.84 4.23
C PHE A 149 8.47 -14.58 3.32
N PRO A 150 8.31 -15.89 3.47
CA PRO A 150 7.46 -16.67 2.59
C PRO A 150 5.98 -16.27 2.76
N LEU A 151 5.22 -16.26 1.66
CA LEU A 151 3.78 -15.99 1.71
C LEU A 151 3.01 -17.03 2.52
N ALA A 152 3.59 -18.20 2.78
CA ALA A 152 3.03 -19.22 3.68
C ALA A 152 2.83 -18.75 5.13
N LEU A 153 3.42 -17.60 5.52
CA LEU A 153 3.09 -16.93 6.79
C LEU A 153 1.66 -16.36 6.82
N LEU A 154 1.09 -16.12 5.64
CA LEU A 154 -0.24 -15.53 5.50
C LEU A 154 -1.25 -16.65 5.27
N HIS A 155 -2.21 -16.77 6.15
CA HIS A 155 -3.34 -17.66 5.97
C HIS A 155 -4.61 -16.83 5.82
N THR A 156 -5.36 -17.10 4.76
CA THR A 156 -6.68 -16.49 4.54
C THR A 156 -7.74 -17.59 4.58
N ASP A 157 -8.62 -17.52 5.56
CA ASP A 157 -9.75 -18.44 5.63
C ASP A 157 -10.70 -18.21 4.44
N PRO A 158 -11.25 -19.25 3.81
CA PRO A 158 -12.16 -19.12 2.67
C PRO A 158 -13.36 -18.21 2.94
N SER A 159 -13.79 -18.04 4.18
CA SER A 159 -14.89 -17.12 4.54
C SER A 159 -14.61 -15.66 4.21
N VAL A 160 -13.34 -15.26 4.09
CA VAL A 160 -12.95 -13.89 3.73
C VAL A 160 -13.31 -13.56 2.28
N THR A 161 -13.07 -14.52 1.38
CA THR A 161 -13.26 -14.34 -0.07
C THR A 161 -14.56 -14.94 -0.58
N ALA A 162 -15.32 -15.62 0.29
CA ALA A 162 -16.63 -16.17 -0.06
C ALA A 162 -17.64 -15.03 -0.32
N LEU A 163 -18.38 -15.12 -1.42
CA LEU A 163 -19.51 -14.22 -1.66
C LEU A 163 -20.49 -14.30 -0.49
N ARG A 164 -20.80 -13.18 0.14
CA ARG A 164 -21.84 -13.10 1.16
C ARG A 164 -23.19 -13.44 0.53
N THR A 165 -23.72 -14.61 0.84
CA THR A 165 -25.08 -15.02 0.47
C THR A 165 -26.04 -14.69 1.63
N GLY A 166 -26.42 -13.43 1.77
CA GLY A 166 -27.42 -13.04 2.78
C GLY A 166 -27.43 -11.54 3.10
N PRO A 167 -28.53 -11.01 3.62
CA PRO A 167 -28.62 -9.60 4.01
C PRO A 167 -27.67 -9.34 5.19
N ILE A 168 -26.99 -8.20 5.16
CA ILE A 168 -26.23 -7.69 6.31
C ILE A 168 -27.26 -7.44 7.42
N ALA A 169 -27.15 -8.18 8.53
CA ALA A 169 -27.97 -7.89 9.71
C ALA A 169 -27.62 -6.48 10.21
N PRO A 170 -28.62 -5.67 10.65
CA PRO A 170 -28.43 -4.30 11.07
C PRO A 170 -27.55 -4.16 12.32
#